data_0fee69eaff7ccbd036e24311c22765fb
#
_entry.id   0fee69eaff7ccbd036e24311c22765fb
#
_cell.length_a   1.000
_cell.length_b   1.000
_cell.length_c   1.000
_cell.angle_alpha   90.00
_cell.angle_beta   90.00
_cell.angle_gamma   90.00
#
_symmetry.space_group_name_H-M   'P 1'
#
loop_
_entity.id
_entity.type
_entity.pdbx_description
1 polymer ?
#
loop_
_entity_poly.entity_id
_entity_poly.type
_entity_poly.pdbx_seq_one_letter_code
_entity_poly.pdbx_strand_id
1 'polypeptide(L)'
;MIRTLLKEVKEYKTASIATPIFMILEVLFETLIPFLMASIIDKGVNTGDIHHIYKVGGIMIVAAFLGLLAGMAGGRYGAKASTGFAKNLRNAMFDRIQTYSFANIDHFSTAGLVTRLTTDVTNVQNAYQMMLRMMMRAPASMVCAMVMAFAINARLASIYLVAILILGIILFFIIRHATAYFQQAFPKYDALNESVQENVSAIRVVKAYVREEEETSKFKRASKNIYDIFVKAEKNVIWDAPIMMFTVYTCIILISWFGAKMIVVDSLTTGELMSLLAYCMNILMSLMMLSMVFVMISMSMASMRRIAEVLNEKTDIHNPEHPVYEVADGSITFKNVDFSYKKDSAEKVLKDINLEIRSGETIGIIGGTGSAKTSLVNLISRLYDVTDGEILVGGKNVKEYDLEVLRNQVSVVLQKNVLFTGSILDNLRWGDKEATDEECIQACKLACADEFIERFPDKYNTHIEQGGNNVSGGQKQRLCIARALLKKPKILILDDSTSAVDTATDAKIRRAFREEIPDTTKLIIAQRVSSVQDADRIIVMDEGKIHGFGTHDELLVSDEIYREVYESQTQGGGDFDENGGEA
;
A
#
# COMPACT_ATOMS: atom_id res chain seq x y z
N MET A 1 -4.48 -14.22 -8.76
CA MET A 1 -4.33 -12.79 -9.03
C MET A 1 -5.54 -12.19 -9.74
N ILE A 2 -5.72 -12.36 -11.07
CA ILE A 2 -6.83 -11.72 -11.83
C ILE A 2 -8.20 -12.08 -11.24
N ARG A 3 -8.44 -13.35 -10.92
CA ARG A 3 -9.70 -13.80 -10.31
C ARG A 3 -9.97 -13.14 -8.95
N THR A 4 -8.94 -12.86 -8.16
CA THR A 4 -9.05 -12.17 -6.86
C THR A 4 -9.49 -10.74 -7.08
N LEU A 5 -8.83 -10.01 -7.99
CA LEU A 5 -9.17 -8.62 -8.30
C LEU A 5 -10.58 -8.49 -8.89
N LEU A 6 -10.95 -9.34 -9.86
CA LEU A 6 -12.27 -9.28 -10.50
C LEU A 6 -13.44 -9.56 -9.55
N LYS A 7 -13.22 -10.20 -8.40
CA LYS A 7 -14.25 -10.34 -7.36
C LYS A 7 -14.70 -8.99 -6.82
N GLU A 8 -13.81 -8.00 -6.81
CA GLU A 8 -14.09 -6.67 -6.28
C GLU A 8 -14.86 -5.76 -7.27
N VAL A 9 -15.23 -6.25 -8.44
CA VAL A 9 -16.14 -5.53 -9.35
C VAL A 9 -17.54 -5.39 -8.73
N LYS A 10 -18.00 -6.37 -7.95
CA LYS A 10 -19.25 -6.37 -7.15
C LYS A 10 -20.45 -5.72 -7.90
N GLU A 11 -20.99 -4.63 -7.38
CA GLU A 11 -22.15 -3.90 -7.91
C GLU A 11 -21.91 -3.21 -9.26
N TYR A 12 -20.66 -3.09 -9.71
CA TYR A 12 -20.31 -2.46 -10.99
C TYR A 12 -20.28 -3.42 -12.19
N LYS A 13 -20.71 -4.68 -12.01
CA LYS A 13 -20.77 -5.69 -13.09
C LYS A 13 -21.61 -5.21 -14.28
N THR A 14 -22.76 -4.62 -14.03
CA THR A 14 -23.65 -4.11 -15.09
C THR A 14 -22.98 -3.00 -15.91
N ALA A 15 -22.30 -2.05 -15.25
CA ALA A 15 -21.56 -1.01 -15.93
C ALA A 15 -20.35 -1.57 -16.72
N SER A 16 -19.68 -2.59 -16.17
CA SER A 16 -18.56 -3.27 -16.82
C SER A 16 -18.97 -4.05 -18.07
N ILE A 17 -20.19 -4.59 -18.11
CA ILE A 17 -20.74 -5.27 -19.29
C ILE A 17 -21.32 -4.26 -20.30
N ALA A 18 -21.98 -3.22 -19.82
CA ALA A 18 -22.56 -2.20 -20.67
C ALA A 18 -21.49 -1.44 -21.49
N THR A 19 -20.32 -1.17 -20.90
CA THR A 19 -19.24 -0.44 -21.57
C THR A 19 -18.81 -1.07 -22.90
N PRO A 20 -18.40 -2.36 -22.96
CA PRO A 20 -18.08 -3.04 -24.22
C PRO A 20 -19.22 -3.03 -25.24
N ILE A 21 -20.46 -3.20 -24.78
CA ILE A 21 -21.64 -3.20 -25.67
C ILE A 21 -21.79 -1.84 -26.36
N PHE A 22 -21.71 -0.74 -25.62
CA PHE A 22 -21.79 0.59 -26.20
C PHE A 22 -20.58 0.93 -27.08
N MET A 23 -19.38 0.43 -26.75
CA MET A 23 -18.20 0.58 -27.60
C MET A 23 -18.35 -0.17 -28.94
N ILE A 24 -18.91 -1.37 -28.93
CA ILE A 24 -19.19 -2.13 -30.16
C ILE A 24 -20.29 -1.41 -30.98
N LEU A 25 -21.34 -0.92 -30.33
CA LEU A 25 -22.40 -0.19 -30.98
C LEU A 25 -21.91 1.10 -31.66
N GLU A 26 -21.02 1.85 -30.96
CA GLU A 26 -20.35 3.02 -31.53
C GLU A 26 -19.60 2.65 -32.82
N VAL A 27 -18.80 1.58 -32.77
CA VAL A 27 -18.01 1.08 -33.90
C VAL A 27 -18.91 0.70 -35.08
N LEU A 28 -20.07 0.07 -34.84
CA LEU A 28 -21.00 -0.28 -35.90
C LEU A 28 -21.52 0.96 -36.64
N PHE A 29 -21.89 2.01 -35.91
CA PHE A 29 -22.33 3.27 -36.55
C PHE A 29 -21.16 3.98 -37.25
N GLU A 30 -19.98 4.00 -36.68
CA GLU A 30 -18.78 4.59 -37.27
C GLU A 30 -18.40 3.89 -38.59
N THR A 31 -18.46 2.56 -38.62
CA THR A 31 -18.11 1.76 -39.80
C THR A 31 -19.14 1.87 -40.91
N LEU A 32 -20.39 2.25 -40.62
CA LEU A 32 -21.43 2.46 -41.60
C LEU A 32 -21.22 3.74 -42.43
N ILE A 33 -20.58 4.77 -41.88
CA ILE A 33 -20.40 6.08 -42.51
C ILE A 33 -19.65 6.00 -43.85
N PRO A 34 -18.46 5.34 -43.96
CA PRO A 34 -17.78 5.21 -45.26
C PRO A 34 -18.62 4.46 -46.32
N PHE A 35 -19.39 3.46 -45.91
CA PHE A 35 -20.27 2.73 -46.81
C PHE A 35 -21.38 3.62 -47.38
N LEU A 36 -22.01 4.43 -46.53
CA LEU A 36 -23.03 5.40 -46.96
C LEU A 36 -22.42 6.50 -47.86
N MET A 37 -21.17 6.90 -47.57
CA MET A 37 -20.45 7.87 -48.39
C MET A 37 -20.22 7.35 -49.82
N ALA A 38 -19.91 6.05 -50.00
CA ALA A 38 -19.86 5.44 -51.33
C ALA A 38 -21.17 5.61 -52.08
N SER A 39 -22.30 5.35 -51.42
CA SER A 39 -23.61 5.50 -52.01
C SER A 39 -23.91 6.95 -52.43
N ILE A 40 -23.47 7.95 -51.65
CA ILE A 40 -23.58 9.37 -52.03
C ILE A 40 -22.79 9.66 -53.31
N ILE A 41 -21.54 9.17 -53.39
CA ILE A 41 -20.67 9.41 -54.55
C ILE A 41 -21.25 8.73 -55.79
N ASP A 42 -21.59 7.45 -55.71
CA ASP A 42 -21.93 6.63 -56.85
C ASP A 42 -23.35 6.93 -57.40
N LYS A 43 -24.34 7.06 -56.48
CA LYS A 43 -25.76 7.24 -56.86
C LYS A 43 -26.26 8.68 -56.73
N GLY A 44 -25.47 9.55 -56.08
CA GLY A 44 -25.82 10.96 -55.93
C GLY A 44 -25.01 11.85 -56.86
N VAL A 45 -23.67 11.88 -56.65
CA VAL A 45 -22.77 12.79 -57.38
C VAL A 45 -22.63 12.36 -58.85
N ASN A 46 -22.30 11.07 -59.09
CA ASN A 46 -22.05 10.57 -60.46
C ASN A 46 -23.30 10.57 -61.34
N THR A 47 -24.50 10.46 -60.78
CA THR A 47 -25.78 10.49 -61.51
C THR A 47 -26.49 11.84 -61.45
N GLY A 48 -26.00 12.79 -60.63
CA GLY A 48 -26.62 14.11 -60.43
C GLY A 48 -27.91 14.09 -59.59
N ASP A 49 -28.18 13.01 -58.83
CA ASP A 49 -29.38 12.88 -58.00
C ASP A 49 -29.20 13.56 -56.65
N ILE A 50 -29.59 14.83 -56.57
CA ILE A 50 -29.53 15.63 -55.33
C ILE A 50 -30.44 15.07 -54.23
N HIS A 51 -31.58 14.46 -54.60
CA HIS A 51 -32.53 13.90 -53.64
C HIS A 51 -31.91 12.71 -52.91
N HIS A 52 -31.18 11.85 -53.61
CA HIS A 52 -30.42 10.75 -53.02
C HIS A 52 -29.34 11.25 -52.04
N ILE A 53 -28.64 12.35 -52.41
CA ILE A 53 -27.62 12.97 -51.52
C ILE A 53 -28.26 13.43 -50.19
N TYR A 54 -29.40 14.16 -50.25
CA TYR A 54 -30.09 14.61 -49.03
C TYR A 54 -30.60 13.44 -48.18
N LYS A 55 -31.16 12.41 -48.81
CA LYS A 55 -31.67 11.22 -48.09
C LYS A 55 -30.54 10.46 -47.37
N VAL A 56 -29.49 10.12 -48.08
CA VAL A 56 -28.35 9.35 -47.49
C VAL A 56 -27.55 10.22 -46.54
N GLY A 57 -27.36 11.50 -46.84
CA GLY A 57 -26.73 12.46 -45.92
C GLY A 57 -27.50 12.59 -44.60
N GLY A 58 -28.83 12.62 -44.64
CA GLY A 58 -29.67 12.57 -43.44
C GLY A 58 -29.47 11.29 -42.61
N ILE A 59 -29.37 10.13 -43.28
CA ILE A 59 -29.08 8.84 -42.61
C ILE A 59 -27.67 8.88 -41.96
N MET A 60 -26.68 9.45 -42.65
CA MET A 60 -25.34 9.60 -42.09
C MET A 60 -25.31 10.48 -40.84
N ILE A 61 -26.04 11.59 -40.82
CA ILE A 61 -26.17 12.46 -39.65
C ILE A 61 -26.78 11.69 -38.47
N VAL A 62 -27.86 10.93 -38.73
CA VAL A 62 -28.50 10.10 -37.71
C VAL A 62 -27.53 9.03 -37.19
N ALA A 63 -26.82 8.34 -38.07
CA ALA A 63 -25.81 7.34 -37.68
C ALA A 63 -24.70 7.96 -36.84
N ALA A 64 -24.16 9.12 -37.22
CA ALA A 64 -23.16 9.85 -36.46
C ALA A 64 -23.67 10.26 -35.07
N PHE A 65 -24.95 10.73 -35.01
CA PHE A 65 -25.56 11.10 -33.71
C PHE A 65 -25.78 9.89 -32.82
N LEU A 66 -26.22 8.75 -33.36
CA LEU A 66 -26.35 7.50 -32.59
C LEU A 66 -24.97 6.99 -32.13
N GLY A 67 -23.93 7.10 -32.96
CA GLY A 67 -22.56 6.81 -32.60
C GLY A 67 -22.07 7.69 -31.45
N LEU A 68 -22.34 8.99 -31.49
CA LEU A 68 -22.02 9.93 -30.42
C LEU A 68 -22.70 9.53 -29.10
N LEU A 69 -24.00 9.21 -29.13
CA LEU A 69 -24.73 8.76 -27.94
C LEU A 69 -24.16 7.46 -27.37
N ALA A 70 -23.83 6.50 -28.26
CA ALA A 70 -23.20 5.24 -27.84
C ALA A 70 -21.82 5.49 -27.20
N GLY A 71 -20.99 6.34 -27.82
CA GLY A 71 -19.67 6.71 -27.27
C GLY A 71 -19.76 7.41 -25.91
N MET A 72 -20.70 8.35 -25.75
CA MET A 72 -20.97 9.01 -24.47
C MET A 72 -21.43 8.01 -23.39
N ALA A 73 -22.36 7.11 -23.75
CA ALA A 73 -22.82 6.07 -22.83
C ALA A 73 -21.68 5.13 -22.43
N GLY A 74 -20.90 4.64 -23.38
CA GLY A 74 -19.72 3.82 -23.15
C GLY A 74 -18.68 4.51 -22.26
N GLY A 75 -18.44 5.81 -22.50
CA GLY A 75 -17.57 6.64 -21.65
C GLY A 75 -18.07 6.73 -20.21
N ARG A 76 -19.37 7.04 -20.03
CA ARG A 76 -20.00 7.17 -18.71
C ARG A 76 -20.00 5.86 -17.92
N TYR A 77 -20.40 4.75 -18.56
CA TYR A 77 -20.39 3.44 -17.91
C TYR A 77 -18.98 2.95 -17.64
N GLY A 78 -18.03 3.20 -18.55
CA GLY A 78 -16.62 2.86 -18.36
C GLY A 78 -15.97 3.60 -17.19
N ALA A 79 -16.23 4.89 -17.06
CA ALA A 79 -15.78 5.68 -15.91
C ALA A 79 -16.40 5.17 -14.61
N LYS A 80 -17.73 4.94 -14.59
CA LYS A 80 -18.42 4.40 -13.40
C LYS A 80 -17.88 3.01 -13.01
N ALA A 81 -17.62 2.14 -13.99
CA ALA A 81 -17.09 0.81 -13.73
C ALA A 81 -15.68 0.85 -13.17
N SER A 82 -14.77 1.63 -13.78
CA SER A 82 -13.36 1.68 -13.37
C SER A 82 -13.15 2.38 -12.04
N THR A 83 -13.82 3.53 -11.80
CA THR A 83 -13.72 4.24 -10.52
C THR A 83 -14.38 3.46 -9.38
N GLY A 84 -15.53 2.81 -9.66
CA GLY A 84 -16.20 1.95 -8.71
C GLY A 84 -15.38 0.71 -8.34
N PHE A 85 -14.77 0.07 -9.32
CA PHE A 85 -13.84 -1.03 -9.10
C PHE A 85 -12.65 -0.60 -8.22
N ALA A 86 -12.04 0.56 -8.52
CA ALA A 86 -10.95 1.10 -7.72
C ALA A 86 -11.37 1.42 -6.27
N LYS A 87 -12.58 1.98 -6.08
CA LYS A 87 -13.15 2.19 -4.75
C LYS A 87 -13.23 0.87 -3.97
N ASN A 88 -13.80 -0.16 -4.58
CA ASN A 88 -13.96 -1.46 -3.94
C ASN A 88 -12.61 -2.12 -3.63
N LEU A 89 -11.60 -1.99 -4.52
CA LEU A 89 -10.25 -2.47 -4.24
C LEU A 89 -9.64 -1.77 -3.03
N ARG A 90 -9.75 -0.43 -2.94
CA ARG A 90 -9.24 0.33 -1.78
C ARG A 90 -9.90 -0.11 -0.49
N ASN A 91 -11.22 -0.23 -0.49
CA ASN A 91 -11.97 -0.68 0.69
C ASN A 91 -11.55 -2.10 1.09
N ALA A 92 -11.56 -3.05 0.14
CA ALA A 92 -11.19 -4.44 0.43
C ALA A 92 -9.75 -4.57 0.94
N MET A 93 -8.80 -3.80 0.38
CA MET A 93 -7.43 -3.77 0.87
C MET A 93 -7.33 -3.14 2.26
N PHE A 94 -8.02 -2.04 2.50
CA PHE A 94 -8.02 -1.36 3.80
C PHE A 94 -8.61 -2.26 4.88
N ASP A 95 -9.78 -2.87 4.62
CA ASP A 95 -10.41 -3.84 5.53
C ASP A 95 -9.45 -4.99 5.82
N ARG A 96 -8.75 -5.50 4.79
CA ARG A 96 -7.78 -6.58 4.94
C ARG A 96 -6.59 -6.18 5.81
N ILE A 97 -6.03 -4.99 5.59
CA ILE A 97 -4.91 -4.45 6.38
C ILE A 97 -5.30 -4.31 7.87
N GLN A 98 -6.55 -3.93 8.17
CA GLN A 98 -7.03 -3.85 9.56
C GLN A 98 -7.05 -5.22 10.27
N THR A 99 -7.09 -6.32 9.53
CA THR A 99 -7.04 -7.69 10.10
C THR A 99 -5.62 -8.23 10.25
N TYR A 100 -4.60 -7.50 9.83
CA TYR A 100 -3.21 -7.96 9.87
C TYR A 100 -2.67 -8.04 11.28
N SER A 101 -1.83 -9.05 11.52
CA SER A 101 -0.95 -9.11 12.68
C SER A 101 0.26 -8.18 12.50
N PHE A 102 1.03 -7.97 13.55
CA PHE A 102 2.30 -7.25 13.48
C PHE A 102 3.27 -7.90 12.48
N ALA A 103 3.33 -9.23 12.46
CA ALA A 103 4.16 -9.98 11.51
C ALA A 103 3.80 -9.69 10.04
N ASN A 104 2.51 -9.58 9.70
CA ASN A 104 2.08 -9.19 8.36
C ASN A 104 2.49 -7.74 8.05
N ILE A 105 2.33 -6.80 9.01
CA ILE A 105 2.70 -5.38 8.82
C ILE A 105 4.21 -5.24 8.60
N ASP A 106 5.03 -5.97 9.36
CA ASP A 106 6.49 -5.98 9.20
C ASP A 106 6.90 -6.50 7.82
N HIS A 107 6.16 -7.51 7.29
CA HIS A 107 6.42 -8.06 5.95
C HIS A 107 6.19 -7.03 4.83
N PHE A 108 5.13 -6.20 4.92
CA PHE A 108 4.73 -5.30 3.83
C PHE A 108 5.37 -3.91 3.88
N SER A 109 5.89 -3.46 4.96
CA SER A 109 6.23 -2.06 5.30
C SER A 109 5.06 -1.07 5.14
N THR A 110 4.98 -0.06 5.98
CA THR A 110 3.91 0.95 5.94
C THR A 110 3.92 1.76 4.63
N ALA A 111 5.11 2.17 4.17
CA ALA A 111 5.25 2.93 2.92
C ALA A 111 4.79 2.10 1.70
N GLY A 112 5.10 0.80 1.70
CA GLY A 112 4.65 -0.14 0.66
C GLY A 112 3.13 -0.29 0.63
N LEU A 113 2.46 -0.37 1.77
CA LEU A 113 1.00 -0.45 1.86
C LEU A 113 0.33 0.84 1.36
N VAL A 114 0.87 2.01 1.70
CA VAL A 114 0.37 3.30 1.19
C VAL A 114 0.47 3.37 -0.33
N THR A 115 1.61 2.99 -0.91
CA THR A 115 1.80 2.97 -2.37
C THR A 115 0.79 2.04 -3.05
N ARG A 116 0.50 0.88 -2.46
CA ARG A 116 -0.48 -0.08 -2.99
C ARG A 116 -1.90 0.47 -2.96
N LEU A 117 -2.31 1.17 -1.89
CA LEU A 117 -3.62 1.79 -1.74
C LEU A 117 -3.84 3.01 -2.66
N THR A 118 -2.78 3.68 -3.07
CA THR A 118 -2.83 4.90 -3.88
C THR A 118 -2.44 4.66 -5.33
N THR A 119 -1.15 4.58 -5.60
CA THR A 119 -0.59 4.52 -6.97
C THR A 119 -0.95 3.22 -7.68
N ASP A 120 -0.79 2.07 -7.02
CA ASP A 120 -1.08 0.78 -7.64
C ASP A 120 -2.56 0.61 -7.99
N VAL A 121 -3.46 1.03 -7.10
CA VAL A 121 -4.90 0.99 -7.42
C VAL A 121 -5.24 1.92 -8.57
N THR A 122 -4.60 3.09 -8.68
CA THR A 122 -4.81 4.01 -9.79
C THR A 122 -4.31 3.41 -11.13
N ASN A 123 -3.16 2.73 -11.12
CA ASN A 123 -2.65 2.03 -12.30
C ASN A 123 -3.61 0.92 -12.75
N VAL A 124 -4.12 0.14 -11.80
CA VAL A 124 -5.09 -0.93 -12.09
C VAL A 124 -6.44 -0.37 -12.56
N GLN A 125 -6.90 0.76 -12.00
CA GLN A 125 -8.09 1.48 -12.46
C GLN A 125 -7.97 1.88 -13.93
N ASN A 126 -6.85 2.50 -14.31
CA ASN A 126 -6.59 2.94 -15.67
C ASN A 126 -6.51 1.77 -16.65
N ALA A 127 -5.81 0.70 -16.28
CA ALA A 127 -5.74 -0.53 -17.06
C ALA A 127 -7.13 -1.16 -17.25
N TYR A 128 -7.94 -1.21 -16.21
CA TYR A 128 -9.30 -1.74 -16.26
C TYR A 128 -10.21 -0.90 -17.17
N GLN A 129 -10.13 0.43 -17.10
CA GLN A 129 -10.85 1.33 -17.98
C GLN A 129 -10.46 1.13 -19.44
N MET A 130 -9.16 1.04 -19.73
CA MET A 130 -8.67 0.77 -21.07
C MET A 130 -9.11 -0.59 -21.59
N MET A 131 -9.08 -1.61 -20.74
CA MET A 131 -9.56 -2.95 -21.09
C MET A 131 -11.05 -2.94 -21.48
N LEU A 132 -11.90 -2.26 -20.71
CA LEU A 132 -13.34 -2.18 -21.00
C LEU A 132 -13.67 -1.39 -22.27
N ARG A 133 -12.90 -0.35 -22.58
CA ARG A 133 -13.17 0.54 -23.71
C ARG A 133 -12.37 0.18 -24.96
N MET A 134 -11.04 0.26 -24.86
CA MET A 134 -10.15 0.17 -26.02
C MET A 134 -9.90 -1.26 -26.49
N MET A 135 -9.74 -2.21 -25.55
CA MET A 135 -9.53 -3.62 -25.90
C MET A 135 -10.77 -4.25 -26.56
N MET A 136 -11.97 -3.71 -26.35
CA MET A 136 -13.18 -4.15 -27.05
C MET A 136 -13.41 -3.37 -28.34
N ARG A 137 -13.16 -2.06 -28.33
CA ARG A 137 -13.34 -1.21 -29.51
C ARG A 137 -12.40 -1.58 -30.66
N ALA A 138 -11.09 -1.76 -30.37
CA ALA A 138 -10.10 -1.98 -31.42
C ALA A 138 -10.33 -3.27 -32.24
N PRO A 139 -10.53 -4.47 -31.62
CA PRO A 139 -10.87 -5.67 -32.39
C PRO A 139 -12.21 -5.56 -33.11
N ALA A 140 -13.22 -4.93 -32.48
CA ALA A 140 -14.52 -4.74 -33.11
C ALA A 140 -14.41 -3.86 -34.36
N SER A 141 -13.70 -2.73 -34.28
CA SER A 141 -13.47 -1.84 -35.42
C SER A 141 -12.70 -2.54 -36.55
N MET A 142 -11.66 -3.30 -36.22
CA MET A 142 -10.88 -4.07 -37.17
C MET A 142 -11.74 -5.13 -37.89
N VAL A 143 -12.54 -5.90 -37.12
CA VAL A 143 -13.43 -6.93 -37.68
C VAL A 143 -14.54 -6.30 -38.52
N CYS A 144 -15.25 -5.27 -38.04
CA CYS A 144 -16.31 -4.61 -38.78
C CYS A 144 -15.79 -3.98 -40.09
N ALA A 145 -14.68 -3.24 -40.02
CA ALA A 145 -14.07 -2.64 -41.20
C ALA A 145 -13.59 -3.70 -42.20
N MET A 146 -13.03 -4.83 -41.73
CA MET A 146 -12.65 -5.95 -42.58
C MET A 146 -13.84 -6.60 -43.25
N VAL A 147 -14.93 -6.89 -42.51
CA VAL A 147 -16.17 -7.45 -43.09
C VAL A 147 -16.75 -6.52 -44.15
N MET A 148 -16.82 -5.21 -43.90
CA MET A 148 -17.29 -4.24 -44.88
C MET A 148 -16.37 -4.16 -46.10
N ALA A 149 -15.06 -4.20 -45.92
CA ALA A 149 -14.10 -4.21 -47.04
C ALA A 149 -14.25 -5.48 -47.92
N PHE A 150 -14.43 -6.65 -47.29
CA PHE A 150 -14.68 -7.90 -48.04
C PHE A 150 -16.03 -7.89 -48.76
N ALA A 151 -17.05 -7.25 -48.21
CA ALA A 151 -18.37 -7.11 -48.83
C ALA A 151 -18.32 -6.20 -50.08
N ILE A 152 -17.41 -5.22 -50.11
CA ILE A 152 -17.20 -4.35 -51.27
C ILE A 152 -16.37 -5.09 -52.35
N ASN A 153 -15.16 -5.51 -51.98
CA ASN A 153 -14.30 -6.20 -52.94
C ASN A 153 -13.26 -7.13 -52.23
N ALA A 154 -13.46 -8.44 -52.36
CA ALA A 154 -12.62 -9.45 -51.68
C ALA A 154 -11.15 -9.43 -52.13
N ARG A 155 -10.85 -9.07 -53.38
CA ARG A 155 -9.46 -9.01 -53.89
C ARG A 155 -8.69 -7.86 -53.25
N LEU A 156 -9.29 -6.67 -53.17
CA LEU A 156 -8.66 -5.52 -52.54
C LEU A 156 -8.60 -5.67 -51.01
N ALA A 157 -9.65 -6.23 -50.41
CA ALA A 157 -9.67 -6.52 -48.96
C ALA A 157 -8.58 -7.54 -48.53
N SER A 158 -8.18 -8.46 -49.42
CA SER A 158 -7.08 -9.38 -49.10
C SER A 158 -5.73 -8.69 -48.85
N ILE A 159 -5.52 -7.49 -49.42
CA ILE A 159 -4.34 -6.66 -49.18
C ILE A 159 -4.24 -6.30 -47.67
N TYR A 160 -5.39 -5.90 -47.07
CA TYR A 160 -5.44 -5.59 -45.63
C TYR A 160 -5.16 -6.83 -44.77
N LEU A 161 -5.76 -7.98 -45.15
CA LEU A 161 -5.55 -9.22 -44.40
C LEU A 161 -4.08 -9.58 -44.35
N VAL A 162 -3.38 -9.53 -45.48
CA VAL A 162 -1.93 -9.78 -45.54
C VAL A 162 -1.15 -8.74 -44.72
N ALA A 163 -1.51 -7.45 -44.87
CA ALA A 163 -0.87 -6.37 -44.11
C ALA A 163 -1.03 -6.56 -42.59
N ILE A 164 -2.24 -6.91 -42.11
CA ILE A 164 -2.51 -7.16 -40.69
C ILE A 164 -1.68 -8.33 -40.17
N LEU A 165 -1.59 -9.43 -40.92
CA LEU A 165 -0.81 -10.60 -40.51
C LEU A 165 0.68 -10.27 -40.41
N ILE A 166 1.25 -9.62 -41.41
CA ILE A 166 2.67 -9.21 -41.39
C ILE A 166 2.92 -8.24 -40.25
N LEU A 167 2.08 -7.20 -40.13
CA LEU A 167 2.24 -6.18 -39.12
C LEU A 167 2.03 -6.76 -37.72
N GLY A 168 1.04 -7.65 -37.53
CA GLY A 168 0.81 -8.34 -36.25
C GLY A 168 2.01 -9.16 -35.80
N ILE A 169 2.67 -9.85 -36.73
CA ILE A 169 3.91 -10.60 -36.42
C ILE A 169 5.03 -9.65 -36.02
N ILE A 170 5.23 -8.57 -36.77
CA ILE A 170 6.29 -7.58 -36.47
C ILE A 170 6.03 -6.93 -35.10
N LEU A 171 4.81 -6.48 -34.84
CA LEU A 171 4.42 -5.88 -33.56
C LEU A 171 4.59 -6.85 -32.39
N PHE A 172 4.25 -8.13 -32.58
CA PHE A 172 4.47 -9.14 -31.56
C PHE A 172 5.95 -9.24 -31.17
N PHE A 173 6.87 -9.24 -32.12
CA PHE A 173 8.30 -9.26 -31.84
C PHE A 173 8.77 -7.97 -31.18
N ILE A 174 8.33 -6.80 -31.66
CA ILE A 174 8.68 -5.51 -31.05
C ILE A 174 8.23 -5.47 -29.59
N ILE A 175 6.96 -5.80 -29.29
CA ILE A 175 6.40 -5.80 -27.95
C ILE A 175 7.14 -6.79 -27.05
N ARG A 176 7.41 -8.00 -27.54
CA ARG A 176 8.12 -9.03 -26.78
C ARG A 176 9.53 -8.55 -26.37
N HIS A 177 10.28 -7.94 -27.27
CA HIS A 177 11.63 -7.43 -26.98
C HIS A 177 11.57 -6.19 -26.06
N ALA A 178 10.68 -5.25 -26.34
CA ALA A 178 10.52 -4.06 -25.51
C ALA A 178 10.12 -4.41 -24.06
N THR A 179 9.18 -5.34 -23.88
CA THR A 179 8.74 -5.79 -22.54
C THR A 179 9.91 -6.37 -21.73
N ALA A 180 10.81 -7.12 -22.37
CA ALA A 180 11.99 -7.68 -21.69
C ALA A 180 12.93 -6.58 -21.14
N TYR A 181 13.13 -5.49 -21.88
CA TYR A 181 13.92 -4.35 -21.41
C TYR A 181 13.19 -3.54 -20.33
N PHE A 182 11.89 -3.32 -20.46
CA PHE A 182 11.11 -2.64 -19.43
C PHE A 182 11.12 -3.42 -18.11
N GLN A 183 11.02 -4.75 -18.15
CA GLN A 183 11.14 -5.56 -16.93
C GLN A 183 12.52 -5.43 -16.25
N GLN A 184 13.58 -5.23 -17.01
CA GLN A 184 14.92 -4.96 -16.45
C GLN A 184 15.07 -3.51 -15.94
N ALA A 185 14.24 -2.58 -16.40
CA ALA A 185 14.27 -1.19 -15.94
C ALA A 185 13.70 -1.03 -14.54
N PHE A 186 12.67 -1.82 -14.15
CA PHE A 186 12.02 -1.69 -12.84
C PHE A 186 12.98 -1.82 -11.65
N PRO A 187 13.83 -2.86 -11.53
CA PRO A 187 14.77 -2.96 -10.41
C PRO A 187 15.76 -1.79 -10.36
N LYS A 188 16.13 -1.23 -11.51
CA LYS A 188 17.02 -0.05 -11.56
C LYS A 188 16.31 1.23 -11.13
N TYR A 189 15.01 1.31 -11.42
CA TYR A 189 14.17 2.41 -10.95
C TYR A 189 13.97 2.34 -9.43
N ASP A 190 13.77 1.14 -8.89
CA ASP A 190 13.67 0.89 -7.45
C ASP A 190 14.97 1.29 -6.75
N ALA A 191 16.14 0.90 -7.28
CA ALA A 191 17.45 1.28 -6.75
C ALA A 191 17.69 2.81 -6.79
N LEU A 192 17.21 3.50 -7.83
CA LEU A 192 17.25 4.97 -7.86
C LEU A 192 16.37 5.57 -6.77
N ASN A 193 15.12 5.10 -6.64
CA ASN A 193 14.19 5.59 -5.64
C ASN A 193 14.73 5.36 -4.21
N GLU A 194 15.31 4.20 -3.95
CA GLU A 194 15.96 3.88 -2.68
C GLU A 194 17.11 4.86 -2.38
N SER A 195 17.98 5.11 -3.36
CA SER A 195 19.08 6.08 -3.22
C SER A 195 18.58 7.50 -2.97
N VAL A 196 17.50 7.92 -3.64
CA VAL A 196 16.88 9.25 -3.41
C VAL A 196 16.26 9.32 -2.02
N GLN A 197 15.52 8.30 -1.62
CA GLN A 197 14.87 8.26 -0.31
C GLN A 197 15.89 8.25 0.83
N GLU A 198 16.96 7.47 0.70
CA GLU A 198 18.08 7.46 1.65
C GLU A 198 18.69 8.86 1.78
N ASN A 199 19.07 9.47 0.65
CA ASN A 199 19.71 10.79 0.62
C ASN A 199 18.81 11.88 1.19
N VAL A 200 17.54 11.96 0.78
CA VAL A 200 16.59 12.97 1.26
C VAL A 200 16.32 12.80 2.75
N SER A 201 16.17 11.57 3.22
CA SER A 201 15.96 11.27 4.64
C SER A 201 17.17 11.63 5.49
N ALA A 202 18.38 11.41 4.97
CA ALA A 202 19.64 11.67 5.63
C ALA A 202 20.32 12.99 5.20
N ILE A 203 19.58 13.91 4.57
CA ILE A 203 20.18 15.12 3.97
C ILE A 203 20.99 15.95 4.95
N ARG A 204 20.57 15.99 6.22
CA ARG A 204 21.31 16.68 7.28
C ARG A 204 22.67 16.04 7.54
N VAL A 205 22.76 14.70 7.45
CA VAL A 205 24.02 13.95 7.60
C VAL A 205 24.93 14.25 6.40
N VAL A 206 24.38 14.17 5.16
CA VAL A 206 25.13 14.51 3.94
C VAL A 206 25.74 15.89 4.05
N LYS A 207 24.95 16.89 4.53
CA LYS A 207 25.40 18.26 4.74
C LYS A 207 26.45 18.39 5.86
N ALA A 208 26.24 17.70 6.99
CA ALA A 208 27.14 17.75 8.13
C ALA A 208 28.54 17.16 7.80
N TYR A 209 28.57 16.13 6.94
CA TYR A 209 29.82 15.44 6.55
C TYR A 209 30.38 15.93 5.20
N VAL A 210 29.76 16.94 4.57
CA VAL A 210 30.20 17.54 3.29
C VAL A 210 30.36 16.47 2.19
N ARG A 211 29.34 15.60 2.01
CA ARG A 211 29.38 14.48 1.07
C ARG A 211 28.47 14.69 -0.17
N GLU A 212 28.11 15.92 -0.48
CA GLU A 212 27.21 16.25 -1.60
C GLU A 212 27.72 15.78 -2.96
N GLU A 213 29.04 15.89 -3.20
CA GLU A 213 29.64 15.48 -4.49
C GLU A 213 29.59 13.96 -4.67
N GLU A 214 29.85 13.21 -3.60
CA GLU A 214 29.80 11.74 -3.61
C GLU A 214 28.38 11.24 -3.88
N GLU A 215 27.40 11.76 -3.14
CA GLU A 215 25.99 11.44 -3.31
C GLU A 215 25.45 11.88 -4.68
N THR A 216 25.85 13.03 -5.17
CA THR A 216 25.52 13.49 -6.53
C THR A 216 26.11 12.53 -7.59
N SER A 217 27.31 12.04 -7.40
CA SER A 217 27.95 11.07 -8.29
C SER A 217 27.22 9.71 -8.26
N LYS A 218 26.82 9.23 -7.08
CA LYS A 218 26.01 8.01 -6.88
C LYS A 218 24.68 8.12 -7.62
N PHE A 219 23.96 9.23 -7.42
CA PHE A 219 22.70 9.50 -8.13
C PHE A 219 22.89 9.56 -9.66
N LYS A 220 23.90 10.28 -10.17
CA LYS A 220 24.18 10.37 -11.60
C LYS A 220 24.46 8.99 -12.23
N ARG A 221 25.16 8.10 -11.53
CA ARG A 221 25.37 6.71 -11.98
C ARG A 221 24.08 5.90 -12.05
N ALA A 222 23.24 5.99 -11.01
CA ALA A 222 21.95 5.32 -10.99
C ALA A 222 21.02 5.84 -12.10
N SER A 223 20.95 7.17 -12.27
CA SER A 223 20.18 7.82 -13.34
C SER A 223 20.68 7.41 -14.73
N LYS A 224 22.01 7.34 -14.93
CA LYS A 224 22.59 6.87 -16.20
C LYS A 224 22.24 5.42 -16.50
N ASN A 225 22.24 4.55 -15.50
CA ASN A 225 21.85 3.14 -15.68
C ASN A 225 20.40 2.99 -16.13
N ILE A 226 19.51 3.86 -15.63
CA ILE A 226 18.12 3.92 -16.08
C ILE A 226 18.05 4.45 -17.51
N TYR A 227 18.73 5.58 -17.80
CA TYR A 227 18.80 6.15 -19.14
C TYR A 227 19.23 5.10 -20.17
N ASP A 228 20.32 4.38 -19.92
CA ASP A 228 20.88 3.40 -20.86
C ASP A 228 19.89 2.26 -21.16
N ILE A 229 19.12 1.80 -20.18
CA ILE A 229 18.14 0.73 -20.40
C ILE A 229 16.88 1.24 -21.09
N PHE A 230 16.40 2.47 -20.74
CA PHE A 230 15.26 3.07 -21.42
C PHE A 230 15.59 3.37 -22.89
N VAL A 231 16.78 3.89 -23.18
CA VAL A 231 17.22 4.08 -24.57
C VAL A 231 17.23 2.76 -25.34
N LYS A 232 17.63 1.64 -24.71
CA LYS A 232 17.57 0.32 -25.37
C LYS A 232 16.13 -0.13 -25.60
N ALA A 233 15.23 0.10 -24.65
CA ALA A 233 13.81 -0.21 -24.80
C ALA A 233 13.17 0.64 -25.92
N GLU A 234 13.38 1.97 -25.85
CA GLU A 234 12.83 2.92 -26.82
C GLU A 234 13.35 2.68 -28.26
N LYS A 235 14.62 2.31 -28.42
CA LYS A 235 15.18 1.93 -29.74
C LYS A 235 14.42 0.78 -30.41
N ASN A 236 13.78 -0.10 -29.66
CA ASN A 236 12.91 -1.13 -30.21
C ASN A 236 11.50 -0.60 -30.50
N VAL A 237 10.95 0.22 -29.60
CA VAL A 237 9.60 0.76 -29.75
C VAL A 237 9.51 1.80 -30.87
N ILE A 238 10.57 2.58 -31.10
CA ILE A 238 10.58 3.65 -32.11
C ILE A 238 10.32 3.15 -33.54
N TRP A 239 10.56 1.86 -33.82
CA TRP A 239 10.25 1.26 -35.11
C TRP A 239 8.76 1.03 -35.33
N ASP A 240 7.94 1.05 -34.29
CA ASP A 240 6.49 0.83 -34.37
C ASP A 240 5.84 1.83 -35.31
N ALA A 241 5.99 3.13 -35.07
CA ALA A 241 5.36 4.17 -35.87
C ALA A 241 5.84 4.22 -37.34
N PRO A 242 7.13 4.15 -37.67
CA PRO A 242 7.59 4.10 -39.07
C PRO A 242 7.09 2.86 -39.83
N ILE A 243 7.12 1.67 -39.22
CA ILE A 243 6.63 0.43 -39.84
C ILE A 243 5.12 0.52 -40.09
N MET A 244 4.37 1.02 -39.11
CA MET A 244 2.93 1.27 -39.25
C MET A 244 2.65 2.21 -40.42
N MET A 245 3.30 3.38 -40.47
CA MET A 245 3.10 4.36 -41.53
C MET A 245 3.50 3.82 -42.91
N PHE A 246 4.63 3.11 -42.98
CA PHE A 246 5.04 2.45 -44.21
C PHE A 246 3.98 1.45 -44.70
N THR A 247 3.42 0.64 -43.81
CA THR A 247 2.37 -0.33 -44.12
C THR A 247 1.08 0.39 -44.58
N VAL A 248 0.69 1.47 -43.89
CA VAL A 248 -0.48 2.29 -44.27
C VAL A 248 -0.32 2.82 -45.68
N TYR A 249 0.78 3.50 -45.98
CA TYR A 249 1.00 4.08 -47.31
C TYR A 249 1.16 3.00 -48.38
N THR A 250 1.79 1.88 -48.09
CA THR A 250 1.87 0.74 -49.03
C THR A 250 0.47 0.21 -49.35
N CYS A 251 -0.37 0.01 -48.33
CA CYS A 251 -1.78 -0.40 -48.58
C CYS A 251 -2.53 0.63 -49.40
N ILE A 252 -2.44 1.92 -49.08
CA ILE A 252 -3.11 3.01 -49.84
C ILE A 252 -2.64 3.00 -51.29
N ILE A 253 -1.34 2.90 -51.57
CA ILE A 253 -0.80 2.87 -52.93
C ILE A 253 -1.30 1.65 -53.68
N LEU A 254 -1.22 0.45 -53.10
CA LEU A 254 -1.68 -0.78 -53.77
C LEU A 254 -3.17 -0.75 -54.04
N ILE A 255 -4.00 -0.31 -53.09
CA ILE A 255 -5.44 -0.23 -53.27
C ILE A 255 -5.83 0.82 -54.29
N SER A 256 -5.17 1.99 -54.28
CA SER A 256 -5.39 3.02 -55.28
C SER A 256 -4.98 2.54 -56.68
N TRP A 257 -3.82 1.86 -56.78
CA TRP A 257 -3.33 1.34 -58.06
C TRP A 257 -4.22 0.25 -58.64
N PHE A 258 -4.54 -0.79 -57.86
CA PHE A 258 -5.39 -1.88 -58.31
C PHE A 258 -6.85 -1.45 -58.43
N GLY A 259 -7.34 -0.61 -57.53
CA GLY A 259 -8.70 -0.06 -57.55
C GLY A 259 -8.92 0.82 -58.77
N ALA A 260 -7.98 1.71 -59.14
CA ALA A 260 -8.06 2.52 -60.33
C ALA A 260 -8.14 1.64 -61.62
N LYS A 261 -7.34 0.56 -61.69
CA LYS A 261 -7.45 -0.40 -62.81
C LYS A 261 -8.82 -1.07 -62.86
N MET A 262 -9.41 -1.40 -61.72
CA MET A 262 -10.73 -2.03 -61.63
C MET A 262 -11.86 -1.06 -61.98
N ILE A 263 -11.71 0.23 -61.69
CA ILE A 263 -12.66 1.28 -62.08
C ILE A 263 -12.67 1.44 -63.60
N VAL A 264 -11.52 1.45 -64.26
CA VAL A 264 -11.41 1.56 -65.73
C VAL A 264 -12.10 0.40 -66.44
N VAL A 265 -12.24 -0.76 -65.81
CA VAL A 265 -12.88 -1.97 -66.36
C VAL A 265 -14.31 -2.13 -65.81
N ASP A 266 -14.89 -1.09 -65.22
CA ASP A 266 -16.24 -1.06 -64.60
C ASP A 266 -16.51 -2.17 -63.57
N SER A 267 -15.49 -2.70 -62.92
CA SER A 267 -15.61 -3.74 -61.90
C SER A 267 -15.55 -3.21 -60.45
N LEU A 268 -15.37 -1.91 -60.27
CA LEU A 268 -15.39 -1.18 -59.00
C LEU A 268 -15.86 0.25 -59.25
N THR A 269 -16.58 0.84 -58.31
CA THR A 269 -16.99 2.25 -58.37
C THR A 269 -16.01 3.18 -57.67
N THR A 270 -16.08 4.48 -57.96
CA THR A 270 -15.24 5.49 -57.27
C THR A 270 -15.58 5.62 -55.80
N GLY A 271 -16.87 5.51 -55.42
CA GLY A 271 -17.33 5.54 -54.05
C GLY A 271 -16.85 4.32 -53.27
N GLU A 272 -16.90 3.14 -53.87
CA GLU A 272 -16.35 1.91 -53.27
C GLU A 272 -14.86 2.02 -52.99
N LEU A 273 -14.06 2.58 -53.93
CA LEU A 273 -12.63 2.81 -53.70
C LEU A 273 -12.37 3.74 -52.50
N MET A 274 -13.13 4.85 -52.42
CA MET A 274 -13.00 5.78 -51.28
C MET A 274 -13.36 5.13 -49.96
N SER A 275 -14.38 4.28 -49.92
CA SER A 275 -14.72 3.50 -48.71
C SER A 275 -13.63 2.52 -48.30
N LEU A 276 -13.03 1.82 -49.26
CA LEU A 276 -11.92 0.92 -49.01
C LEU A 276 -10.72 1.67 -48.40
N LEU A 277 -10.38 2.87 -48.90
CA LEU A 277 -9.31 3.68 -48.34
C LEU A 277 -9.62 4.12 -46.89
N ALA A 278 -10.88 4.47 -46.59
CA ALA A 278 -11.30 4.80 -45.22
C ALA A 278 -11.20 3.59 -44.29
N TYR A 279 -11.63 2.40 -44.73
CA TYR A 279 -11.48 1.17 -43.92
C TYR A 279 -10.01 0.77 -43.72
N CYS A 280 -9.11 1.03 -44.68
CA CYS A 280 -7.69 0.85 -44.51
C CYS A 280 -7.17 1.60 -43.28
N MET A 281 -7.51 2.88 -43.19
CA MET A 281 -7.11 3.72 -42.06
C MET A 281 -7.66 3.20 -40.73
N ASN A 282 -8.97 2.85 -40.69
CA ASN A 282 -9.62 2.33 -39.49
C ASN A 282 -8.97 1.00 -38.99
N ILE A 283 -8.67 0.08 -39.88
CA ILE A 283 -8.06 -1.21 -39.58
C ILE A 283 -6.67 -1.00 -38.94
N LEU A 284 -5.83 -0.20 -39.58
CA LEU A 284 -4.46 0.00 -39.16
C LEU A 284 -4.37 0.82 -37.86
N MET A 285 -5.21 1.85 -37.70
CA MET A 285 -5.32 2.61 -36.46
C MET A 285 -5.82 1.74 -35.29
N SER A 286 -6.76 0.82 -35.56
CA SER A 286 -7.24 -0.13 -34.55
C SER A 286 -6.12 -1.08 -34.08
N LEU A 287 -5.24 -1.52 -34.97
CA LEU A 287 -4.10 -2.36 -34.63
C LEU A 287 -3.09 -1.60 -33.76
N MET A 288 -2.82 -0.32 -34.08
CA MET A 288 -1.97 0.54 -33.26
C MET A 288 -2.57 0.75 -31.84
N MET A 289 -3.88 1.01 -31.76
CA MET A 289 -4.57 1.12 -30.49
C MET A 289 -4.46 -0.16 -29.66
N LEU A 290 -4.58 -1.33 -30.27
CA LEU A 290 -4.45 -2.61 -29.61
C LEU A 290 -3.05 -2.82 -29.05
N SER A 291 -2.00 -2.46 -29.80
CA SER A 291 -0.62 -2.49 -29.34
C SER A 291 -0.41 -1.64 -28.09
N MET A 292 -0.90 -0.40 -28.09
CA MET A 292 -0.84 0.51 -26.94
C MET A 292 -1.52 -0.07 -25.68
N VAL A 293 -2.69 -0.69 -25.86
CA VAL A 293 -3.43 -1.32 -24.75
C VAL A 293 -2.64 -2.47 -24.16
N PHE A 294 -2.00 -3.31 -24.96
CA PHE A 294 -1.17 -4.41 -24.45
C PHE A 294 0.02 -3.91 -23.63
N VAL A 295 0.70 -2.87 -24.08
CA VAL A 295 1.80 -2.25 -23.32
C VAL A 295 1.30 -1.75 -21.96
N MET A 296 0.16 -1.03 -21.94
CA MET A 296 -0.42 -0.47 -20.72
C MET A 296 -0.84 -1.56 -19.72
N ILE A 297 -1.46 -2.64 -20.19
CA ILE A 297 -1.80 -3.79 -19.35
C ILE A 297 -0.54 -4.43 -18.78
N SER A 298 0.50 -4.60 -19.59
CA SER A 298 1.78 -5.18 -19.16
C SER A 298 2.43 -4.36 -18.05
N MET A 299 2.42 -3.03 -18.16
CA MET A 299 2.93 -2.13 -17.12
C MET A 299 2.11 -2.24 -15.82
N SER A 300 0.79 -2.44 -15.92
CA SER A 300 -0.08 -2.54 -14.75
C SER A 300 -0.04 -3.92 -14.07
N MET A 301 0.55 -4.94 -14.70
CA MET A 301 0.63 -6.30 -14.13
C MET A 301 1.37 -6.35 -12.80
N ALA A 302 2.43 -5.55 -12.62
CA ALA A 302 3.16 -5.46 -11.36
C ALA A 302 2.27 -4.91 -10.23
N SER A 303 1.54 -3.83 -10.50
CA SER A 303 0.58 -3.24 -9.56
C SER A 303 -0.55 -4.22 -9.21
N MET A 304 -1.08 -4.96 -10.20
CA MET A 304 -2.08 -6.01 -9.97
C MET A 304 -1.56 -7.12 -9.05
N ARG A 305 -0.30 -7.51 -9.20
CA ARG A 305 0.34 -8.54 -8.35
C ARG A 305 0.45 -8.05 -6.91
N ARG A 306 0.98 -6.84 -6.69
CA ARG A 306 1.13 -6.25 -5.35
C ARG A 306 -0.21 -6.08 -4.62
N ILE A 307 -1.28 -5.68 -5.32
CA ILE A 307 -2.62 -5.61 -4.74
C ILE A 307 -3.14 -7.01 -4.39
N ALA A 308 -2.93 -7.98 -5.27
CA ALA A 308 -3.37 -9.35 -5.03
C ALA A 308 -2.62 -10.01 -3.85
N GLU A 309 -1.36 -9.67 -3.63
CA GLU A 309 -0.60 -10.09 -2.43
C GLU A 309 -1.31 -9.62 -1.17
N VAL A 310 -1.64 -8.32 -1.07
CA VAL A 310 -2.37 -7.79 0.10
C VAL A 310 -3.73 -8.48 0.28
N LEU A 311 -4.51 -8.65 -0.78
CA LEU A 311 -5.84 -9.25 -0.67
C LEU A 311 -5.82 -10.75 -0.30
N ASN A 312 -4.75 -11.47 -0.66
CA ASN A 312 -4.61 -12.90 -0.40
C ASN A 312 -3.81 -13.20 0.87
N GLU A 313 -3.13 -12.21 1.46
CA GLU A 313 -2.38 -12.39 2.70
C GLU A 313 -3.32 -12.83 3.82
N LYS A 314 -2.87 -13.80 4.59
CA LYS A 314 -3.62 -14.33 5.73
C LYS A 314 -2.96 -13.88 7.01
N THR A 315 -3.77 -13.37 7.94
CA THR A 315 -3.28 -13.16 9.30
C THR A 315 -2.97 -14.51 9.94
N ASP A 316 -1.90 -14.57 10.69
CA ASP A 316 -1.51 -15.75 11.47
C ASP A 316 -2.13 -15.74 12.88
N ILE A 317 -2.60 -14.57 13.34
CA ILE A 317 -3.24 -14.40 14.63
C ILE A 317 -4.75 -14.23 14.43
N HIS A 318 -5.54 -15.10 15.04
CA HIS A 318 -7.00 -15.07 15.00
C HIS A 318 -7.57 -15.62 16.31
N ASN A 319 -8.83 -15.30 16.56
CA ASN A 319 -9.55 -15.82 17.71
C ASN A 319 -9.74 -17.34 17.58
N PRO A 320 -9.68 -18.12 18.70
CA PRO A 320 -10.06 -19.52 18.70
C PRO A 320 -11.56 -19.69 18.46
N GLU A 321 -12.01 -20.92 18.19
CA GLU A 321 -13.44 -21.23 17.97
C GLU A 321 -14.30 -20.93 19.21
N HIS A 322 -13.75 -21.12 20.41
CA HIS A 322 -14.40 -20.85 21.70
C HIS A 322 -13.53 -19.91 22.55
N PRO A 323 -13.56 -18.58 22.28
CA PRO A 323 -12.70 -17.64 22.99
C PRO A 323 -13.14 -17.43 24.44
N VAL A 324 -12.15 -17.21 25.30
CA VAL A 324 -12.36 -16.77 26.67
C VAL A 324 -12.55 -15.25 26.69
N TYR A 325 -13.63 -14.78 27.30
CA TYR A 325 -14.00 -13.35 27.34
C TYR A 325 -13.69 -12.66 28.68
N GLU A 326 -12.98 -13.29 29.58
CA GLU A 326 -12.60 -12.70 30.86
C GLU A 326 -11.16 -13.09 31.25
N VAL A 327 -10.34 -12.10 31.57
CA VAL A 327 -9.03 -12.27 32.16
C VAL A 327 -9.20 -12.25 33.69
N ALA A 328 -8.84 -13.32 34.37
CA ALA A 328 -9.10 -13.46 35.82
C ALA A 328 -8.32 -12.43 36.65
N ASP A 329 -7.01 -12.33 36.44
CA ASP A 329 -6.11 -11.43 37.15
C ASP A 329 -4.92 -11.00 36.28
N GLY A 330 -3.98 -10.25 36.84
CA GLY A 330 -2.78 -9.76 36.16
C GLY A 330 -1.57 -10.67 36.26
N SER A 331 -1.74 -11.97 36.65
CA SER A 331 -0.61 -12.91 36.71
C SER A 331 -0.13 -13.30 35.29
N ILE A 332 1.19 -13.51 35.16
CA ILE A 332 1.82 -13.87 33.88
C ILE A 332 2.79 -15.03 34.12
N THR A 333 2.69 -16.07 33.30
CA THR A 333 3.60 -17.21 33.36
C THR A 333 4.10 -17.56 31.95
N PHE A 334 5.43 -17.64 31.82
CA PHE A 334 6.09 -18.15 30.61
C PHE A 334 6.60 -19.57 30.93
N LYS A 335 6.31 -20.54 30.08
CA LYS A 335 6.74 -21.93 30.21
C LYS A 335 7.49 -22.37 28.95
N ASN A 336 8.81 -22.54 29.09
CA ASN A 336 9.73 -22.98 28.03
C ASN A 336 9.53 -22.21 26.71
N VAL A 337 9.41 -20.89 26.79
CA VAL A 337 9.04 -20.06 25.63
C VAL A 337 10.24 -19.78 24.75
N ASP A 338 10.12 -20.18 23.49
CA ASP A 338 11.00 -19.80 22.39
C ASP A 338 10.27 -18.88 21.42
N PHE A 339 10.99 -17.91 20.84
CA PHE A 339 10.42 -17.01 19.88
C PHE A 339 11.39 -16.63 18.75
N SER A 340 10.87 -16.60 17.52
CA SER A 340 11.54 -16.05 16.33
C SER A 340 10.53 -15.24 15.49
N TYR A 341 10.95 -14.09 14.97
CA TYR A 341 10.09 -13.28 14.07
C TYR A 341 9.80 -13.97 12.73
N LYS A 342 10.72 -14.83 12.27
CA LYS A 342 10.53 -15.65 11.07
C LYS A 342 10.34 -17.11 11.46
N LYS A 343 9.23 -17.72 11.07
CA LYS A 343 8.87 -19.10 11.45
C LYS A 343 9.93 -20.15 11.08
N ASP A 344 10.67 -19.91 9.99
CA ASP A 344 11.69 -20.85 9.47
C ASP A 344 13.14 -20.44 9.85
N SER A 345 13.31 -19.46 10.76
CA SER A 345 14.64 -19.04 11.17
C SER A 345 15.22 -20.01 12.21
N ALA A 346 16.43 -20.47 11.95
CA ALA A 346 17.21 -21.22 12.95
C ALA A 346 17.63 -20.36 14.15
N GLU A 347 17.59 -19.04 14.01
CA GLU A 347 17.98 -18.07 15.03
C GLU A 347 16.77 -17.68 15.87
N LYS A 348 16.79 -18.09 17.15
CA LYS A 348 15.78 -17.72 18.15
C LYS A 348 16.13 -16.39 18.78
N VAL A 349 15.15 -15.50 18.85
CA VAL A 349 15.25 -14.20 19.51
C VAL A 349 15.07 -14.33 21.03
N LEU A 350 14.15 -15.19 21.46
CA LEU A 350 14.00 -15.62 22.85
C LEU A 350 14.24 -17.11 22.94
N LYS A 351 14.95 -17.54 24.00
CA LYS A 351 15.44 -18.92 24.16
C LYS A 351 15.11 -19.42 25.55
N ASP A 352 14.25 -20.43 25.66
CA ASP A 352 13.90 -21.14 26.90
C ASP A 352 13.50 -20.19 28.05
N ILE A 353 12.58 -19.27 27.77
CA ILE A 353 12.11 -18.32 28.77
C ILE A 353 11.16 -19.02 29.74
N ASN A 354 11.53 -19.04 31.03
CA ASN A 354 10.73 -19.53 32.15
C ASN A 354 10.59 -18.41 33.17
N LEU A 355 9.38 -17.92 33.43
CA LEU A 355 9.14 -16.75 34.27
C LEU A 355 7.75 -16.81 34.89
N GLU A 356 7.64 -16.44 36.16
CA GLU A 356 6.38 -16.32 36.89
C GLU A 356 6.29 -14.94 37.58
N ILE A 357 5.23 -14.17 37.21
CA ILE A 357 4.92 -12.84 37.73
C ILE A 357 3.55 -12.90 38.38
N ARG A 358 3.45 -12.39 39.60
CA ARG A 358 2.20 -12.37 40.38
C ARG A 358 1.36 -11.17 40.00
N SER A 359 0.05 -11.29 40.18
CA SER A 359 -0.89 -10.16 39.97
C SER A 359 -0.53 -9.00 40.90
N GLY A 360 -0.55 -7.77 40.37
CA GLY A 360 -0.22 -6.53 41.10
C GLY A 360 1.26 -6.22 41.21
N GLU A 361 2.15 -7.16 40.82
CA GLU A 361 3.61 -7.00 40.97
C GLU A 361 4.15 -5.99 39.94
N THR A 362 5.13 -5.19 40.37
CA THR A 362 5.90 -4.29 39.50
C THR A 362 7.21 -4.94 39.13
N ILE A 363 7.39 -5.20 37.83
CA ILE A 363 8.61 -5.86 37.29
C ILE A 363 9.40 -4.84 36.46
N GLY A 364 10.66 -4.65 36.87
CA GLY A 364 11.66 -3.97 36.04
C GLY A 364 12.25 -4.92 34.99
N ILE A 365 12.56 -4.45 33.80
CA ILE A 365 13.24 -5.23 32.77
C ILE A 365 14.43 -4.41 32.27
N ILE A 366 15.64 -4.94 32.45
CA ILE A 366 16.88 -4.29 32.04
C ILE A 366 17.73 -5.24 31.19
N GLY A 367 18.68 -4.70 30.45
CA GLY A 367 19.59 -5.46 29.59
C GLY A 367 20.11 -4.62 28.42
N GLY A 368 21.12 -5.10 27.75
CA GLY A 368 21.78 -4.44 26.64
C GLY A 368 20.84 -4.18 25.45
N THR A 369 21.26 -3.31 24.52
CA THR A 369 20.55 -3.14 23.26
C THR A 369 20.58 -4.46 22.48
N GLY A 370 19.41 -4.91 21.99
CA GLY A 370 19.30 -6.19 21.28
C GLY A 370 19.07 -7.41 22.18
N SER A 371 18.97 -7.27 23.51
CA SER A 371 18.72 -8.40 24.44
C SER A 371 17.29 -8.97 24.41
N ALA A 372 16.43 -8.51 23.48
CA ALA A 372 15.07 -8.98 23.23
C ALA A 372 14.00 -8.59 24.26
N LYS A 373 14.19 -7.51 25.06
CA LYS A 373 13.21 -7.00 26.04
C LYS A 373 11.83 -6.71 25.43
N THR A 374 11.79 -5.91 24.36
CA THR A 374 10.56 -5.58 23.63
C THR A 374 9.87 -6.83 23.08
N SER A 375 10.66 -7.82 22.59
CA SER A 375 10.12 -9.08 22.09
C SER A 375 9.41 -9.86 23.21
N LEU A 376 9.98 -9.91 24.41
CA LEU A 376 9.39 -10.57 25.57
C LEU A 376 8.00 -10.01 25.90
N VAL A 377 7.88 -8.69 26.02
CA VAL A 377 6.61 -8.06 26.43
C VAL A 377 5.54 -8.08 25.34
N ASN A 378 5.93 -8.04 24.06
CA ASN A 378 5.00 -8.10 22.93
C ASN A 378 4.24 -9.44 22.83
N LEU A 379 4.79 -10.51 23.39
CA LEU A 379 4.13 -11.81 23.43
C LEU A 379 2.98 -11.87 24.44
N ILE A 380 3.05 -11.07 25.53
CA ILE A 380 2.02 -11.05 26.60
C ILE A 380 0.66 -10.57 26.05
N SER A 381 0.68 -9.51 25.23
CA SER A 381 -0.52 -8.97 24.59
C SER A 381 -0.86 -9.68 23.26
N ARG A 382 -0.16 -10.77 22.96
CA ARG A 382 -0.30 -11.55 21.73
C ARG A 382 -0.22 -10.67 20.47
N LEU A 383 0.79 -9.78 20.40
CA LEU A 383 1.13 -9.07 19.16
C LEU A 383 1.83 -10.00 18.17
N TYR A 384 2.53 -11.00 18.71
CA TYR A 384 3.11 -12.15 18.02
C TYR A 384 2.78 -13.43 18.82
N ASP A 385 2.72 -14.57 18.14
CA ASP A 385 2.61 -15.88 18.77
C ASP A 385 3.98 -16.48 19.03
N VAL A 386 4.14 -17.23 20.13
CA VAL A 386 5.36 -17.97 20.45
C VAL A 386 5.64 -19.05 19.40
N THR A 387 6.95 -19.32 19.17
CA THR A 387 7.38 -20.39 18.27
C THR A 387 7.23 -21.75 18.96
N ASP A 388 7.61 -21.83 20.25
CA ASP A 388 7.47 -23.01 21.11
C ASP A 388 7.16 -22.57 22.56
N GLY A 389 6.60 -23.49 23.38
CA GLY A 389 6.17 -23.17 24.73
C GLY A 389 4.80 -22.48 24.80
N GLU A 390 4.46 -21.96 25.97
CA GLU A 390 3.19 -21.27 26.22
C GLU A 390 3.34 -20.07 27.17
N ILE A 391 2.45 -19.09 26.96
CA ILE A 391 2.31 -17.92 27.85
C ILE A 391 0.91 -17.94 28.43
N LEU A 392 0.83 -17.86 29.76
CA LEU A 392 -0.43 -17.77 30.48
C LEU A 392 -0.59 -16.36 31.03
N VAL A 393 -1.79 -15.80 30.93
CA VAL A 393 -2.24 -14.56 31.56
C VAL A 393 -3.49 -14.88 32.36
N GLY A 394 -3.52 -14.51 33.66
CA GLY A 394 -4.64 -14.90 34.52
C GLY A 394 -4.87 -16.43 34.57
N GLY A 395 -3.82 -17.23 34.47
CA GLY A 395 -3.83 -18.68 34.50
C GLY A 395 -4.27 -19.39 33.23
N LYS A 396 -4.63 -18.67 32.14
CA LYS A 396 -5.04 -19.23 30.85
C LYS A 396 -4.09 -18.84 29.74
N ASN A 397 -3.95 -19.71 28.73
CA ASN A 397 -3.08 -19.45 27.58
C ASN A 397 -3.57 -18.23 26.79
N VAL A 398 -2.66 -17.34 26.39
CA VAL A 398 -2.99 -16.14 25.61
C VAL A 398 -3.68 -16.46 24.27
N LYS A 399 -3.50 -17.67 23.74
CA LYS A 399 -4.14 -18.16 22.51
C LYS A 399 -5.63 -18.52 22.69
N GLU A 400 -6.06 -18.73 23.94
CA GLU A 400 -7.44 -19.09 24.25
C GLU A 400 -8.37 -17.88 24.39
N TYR A 401 -7.82 -16.68 24.59
CA TYR A 401 -8.60 -15.48 24.77
C TYR A 401 -9.13 -14.92 23.44
N ASP A 402 -10.27 -14.20 23.53
CA ASP A 402 -10.63 -13.21 22.54
C ASP A 402 -9.56 -12.12 22.51
N LEU A 403 -9.06 -11.78 21.30
CA LEU A 403 -7.95 -10.83 21.12
C LEU A 403 -8.29 -9.42 21.62
N GLU A 404 -9.53 -8.98 21.46
CA GLU A 404 -9.97 -7.67 21.92
C GLU A 404 -10.00 -7.61 23.44
N VAL A 405 -10.55 -8.63 24.07
CA VAL A 405 -10.59 -8.76 25.53
C VAL A 405 -9.17 -8.81 26.10
N LEU A 406 -8.28 -9.65 25.57
CA LEU A 406 -6.91 -9.74 26.05
C LEU A 406 -6.19 -8.38 25.93
N ARG A 407 -6.27 -7.73 24.76
CA ARG A 407 -5.58 -6.46 24.49
C ARG A 407 -6.20 -5.27 25.22
N ASN A 408 -7.44 -5.36 25.68
CA ASN A 408 -8.04 -4.37 26.56
C ASN A 408 -7.56 -4.53 28.01
N GLN A 409 -7.25 -5.77 28.44
CA GLN A 409 -6.74 -6.05 29.77
C GLN A 409 -5.20 -6.01 29.87
N VAL A 410 -4.50 -6.12 28.75
CA VAL A 410 -3.05 -5.96 28.64
C VAL A 410 -2.74 -4.71 27.82
N SER A 411 -2.57 -3.58 28.47
CA SER A 411 -2.28 -2.31 27.82
C SER A 411 -0.78 -2.12 27.62
N VAL A 412 -0.37 -1.70 26.41
CA VAL A 412 1.04 -1.52 26.06
C VAL A 412 1.29 -0.08 25.60
N VAL A 413 2.27 0.57 26.22
CA VAL A 413 2.86 1.81 25.72
C VAL A 413 4.12 1.43 24.94
N LEU A 414 4.05 1.53 23.62
CA LEU A 414 5.13 1.11 22.73
C LEU A 414 6.31 2.09 22.78
N GLN A 415 7.51 1.62 22.51
CA GLN A 415 8.74 2.43 22.45
C GLN A 415 8.59 3.63 21.49
N LYS A 416 7.97 3.43 20.33
CA LYS A 416 7.65 4.51 19.39
C LYS A 416 6.28 5.11 19.68
N ASN A 417 6.28 6.19 20.46
CA ASN A 417 5.06 6.90 20.83
C ASN A 417 4.47 7.69 19.65
N VAL A 418 3.23 7.38 19.27
CA VAL A 418 2.52 8.02 18.15
C VAL A 418 1.21 8.62 18.64
N LEU A 419 0.99 9.89 18.30
CA LEU A 419 -0.28 10.59 18.48
C LEU A 419 -0.94 10.81 17.11
N PHE A 420 -2.27 10.76 17.09
CA PHE A 420 -3.06 11.00 15.90
C PHE A 420 -3.46 12.48 15.81
N THR A 421 -3.76 12.93 14.61
CA THR A 421 -4.33 14.28 14.39
C THR A 421 -5.70 14.37 15.06
N GLY A 422 -5.92 15.43 15.86
CA GLY A 422 -7.13 15.64 16.64
C GLY A 422 -6.82 16.38 17.93
N SER A 423 -7.79 16.53 18.83
CA SER A 423 -7.56 17.11 20.16
C SER A 423 -6.78 16.16 21.08
N ILE A 424 -6.27 16.66 22.20
CA ILE A 424 -5.69 15.81 23.26
C ILE A 424 -6.76 14.82 23.74
N LEU A 425 -8.01 15.25 23.98
CA LEU A 425 -9.11 14.35 24.37
C LEU A 425 -9.37 13.25 23.36
N ASP A 426 -9.38 13.58 22.06
CA ASP A 426 -9.55 12.56 21.01
C ASP A 426 -8.42 11.51 21.07
N ASN A 427 -7.20 11.95 21.32
CA ASN A 427 -6.05 11.05 21.48
C ASN A 427 -6.15 10.18 22.75
N LEU A 428 -6.66 10.69 23.84
CA LEU A 428 -6.85 9.93 25.08
C LEU A 428 -7.97 8.88 24.92
N ARG A 429 -9.07 9.23 24.25
CA ARG A 429 -10.20 8.34 23.99
C ARG A 429 -9.89 7.16 23.03
N TRP A 430 -8.68 7.10 22.48
CA TRP A 430 -8.19 5.85 21.89
C TRP A 430 -8.00 4.74 22.93
N GLY A 431 -7.82 5.08 24.20
CA GLY A 431 -7.79 4.11 25.29
C GLY A 431 -9.18 3.57 25.62
N ASP A 432 -10.14 4.48 25.77
CA ASP A 432 -11.55 4.17 26.00
C ASP A 432 -12.42 5.24 25.32
N LYS A 433 -13.24 4.83 24.35
CA LYS A 433 -14.08 5.75 23.55
C LYS A 433 -15.18 6.41 24.39
N GLU A 434 -15.66 5.75 25.43
CA GLU A 434 -16.73 6.21 26.29
C GLU A 434 -16.21 7.01 27.52
N ALA A 435 -14.89 7.17 27.65
CA ALA A 435 -14.28 7.89 28.75
C ALA A 435 -14.77 9.33 28.83
N THR A 436 -15.20 9.75 30.01
CA THR A 436 -15.59 11.13 30.30
C THR A 436 -14.38 12.05 30.29
N ASP A 437 -14.62 13.37 30.23
CA ASP A 437 -13.55 14.36 30.33
C ASP A 437 -12.80 14.25 31.67
N GLU A 438 -13.54 13.98 32.76
CA GLU A 438 -13.00 13.82 34.10
C GLU A 438 -12.07 12.59 34.19
N GLU A 439 -12.46 11.47 33.58
CA GLU A 439 -11.61 10.27 33.52
C GLU A 439 -10.33 10.53 32.69
N CYS A 440 -10.45 11.25 31.58
CA CYS A 440 -9.30 11.68 30.78
C CYS A 440 -8.34 12.57 31.58
N ILE A 441 -8.88 13.54 32.33
CA ILE A 441 -8.11 14.44 33.18
C ILE A 441 -7.42 13.64 34.30
N GLN A 442 -8.11 12.70 34.94
CA GLN A 442 -7.53 11.86 35.98
C GLN A 442 -6.38 10.98 35.44
N ALA A 443 -6.56 10.37 34.28
CA ALA A 443 -5.48 9.60 33.63
C ALA A 443 -4.26 10.49 33.30
N CYS A 444 -4.49 11.73 32.88
CA CYS A 444 -3.42 12.70 32.63
C CYS A 444 -2.69 13.12 33.93
N LYS A 445 -3.40 13.24 35.05
CA LYS A 445 -2.78 13.51 36.35
C LYS A 445 -1.87 12.36 36.77
N LEU A 446 -2.32 11.11 36.65
CA LEU A 446 -1.51 9.92 36.94
C LEU A 446 -0.24 9.82 36.07
N ALA A 447 -0.35 10.26 34.80
CA ALA A 447 0.78 10.33 33.87
C ALA A 447 1.58 11.63 33.97
N CYS A 448 1.29 12.52 34.94
CA CYS A 448 1.86 13.86 35.08
C CYS A 448 1.77 14.70 33.79
N ALA A 449 0.73 14.46 32.98
CA ALA A 449 0.51 15.18 31.73
C ALA A 449 -0.29 16.47 31.89
N ASP A 450 -1.13 16.57 32.92
CA ASP A 450 -1.95 17.72 33.23
C ASP A 450 -1.13 19.00 33.47
N GLU A 451 0.05 18.91 34.07
CA GLU A 451 0.95 20.03 34.35
C GLU A 451 1.31 20.85 33.09
N PHE A 452 1.54 20.20 31.95
CA PHE A 452 1.82 20.90 30.71
C PHE A 452 0.55 21.20 29.89
N ILE A 453 -0.49 20.35 29.98
CA ILE A 453 -1.75 20.57 29.26
C ILE A 453 -2.42 21.86 29.74
N GLU A 454 -2.44 22.11 31.04
CA GLU A 454 -3.02 23.33 31.64
C GLU A 454 -2.30 24.63 31.18
N ARG A 455 -1.06 24.52 30.68
CA ARG A 455 -0.31 25.66 30.12
C ARG A 455 -0.63 25.95 28.67
N PHE A 456 -1.31 25.03 27.96
CA PHE A 456 -1.74 25.28 26.58
C PHE A 456 -2.96 26.21 26.58
N PRO A 457 -3.08 27.12 25.57
CA PRO A 457 -4.20 28.03 25.45
C PRO A 457 -5.57 27.30 25.44
N ASP A 458 -5.67 26.19 24.70
CA ASP A 458 -6.89 25.41 24.53
C ASP A 458 -6.93 24.18 25.46
N LYS A 459 -5.96 24.06 26.40
CA LYS A 459 -5.88 22.97 27.37
C LYS A 459 -6.08 21.60 26.72
N TYR A 460 -7.03 20.80 27.20
CA TYR A 460 -7.35 19.46 26.69
C TYR A 460 -7.92 19.45 25.26
N ASN A 461 -8.43 20.60 24.77
CA ASN A 461 -8.87 20.75 23.38
C ASN A 461 -7.74 21.16 22.42
N THR A 462 -6.51 21.31 22.93
CA THR A 462 -5.34 21.63 22.09
C THR A 462 -5.20 20.61 20.96
N HIS A 463 -5.08 21.12 19.73
CA HIS A 463 -4.92 20.29 18.54
C HIS A 463 -3.52 19.67 18.47
N ILE A 464 -3.49 18.37 18.29
CA ILE A 464 -2.28 17.58 18.03
C ILE A 464 -2.14 17.37 16.52
N GLU A 465 -0.98 17.71 15.98
CA GLU A 465 -0.65 17.45 14.58
C GLU A 465 -0.29 15.97 14.34
N GLN A 466 -0.27 15.57 13.09
CA GLN A 466 0.06 14.21 12.68
C GLN A 466 1.40 13.74 13.29
N GLY A 467 1.35 12.62 14.02
CA GLY A 467 2.51 12.06 14.71
C GLY A 467 2.92 12.84 15.96
N GLY A 468 2.14 13.85 16.40
CA GLY A 468 2.46 14.67 17.56
C GLY A 468 3.67 15.59 17.37
N ASN A 469 3.85 16.15 16.17
CA ASN A 469 5.03 16.97 15.84
C ASN A 469 5.06 18.32 16.56
N ASN A 470 3.94 18.77 17.09
CA ASN A 470 3.79 20.01 17.85
C ASN A 470 3.91 19.84 19.38
N VAL A 471 4.26 18.63 19.86
CA VAL A 471 4.53 18.36 21.29
C VAL A 471 5.90 17.73 21.45
N SER A 472 6.54 17.96 22.62
CA SER A 472 7.86 17.39 22.93
C SER A 472 7.81 15.87 23.11
N GLY A 473 8.96 15.18 23.04
CA GLY A 473 9.06 13.73 23.23
C GLY A 473 8.48 13.28 24.58
N GLY A 474 8.84 13.95 25.67
CA GLY A 474 8.32 13.62 27.00
C GLY A 474 6.82 13.94 27.18
N GLN A 475 6.31 15.00 26.55
CA GLN A 475 4.87 15.27 26.51
C GLN A 475 4.12 14.17 25.76
N LYS A 476 4.64 13.73 24.62
CA LYS A 476 4.09 12.64 23.81
C LYS A 476 4.05 11.33 24.63
N GLN A 477 5.14 10.99 25.31
CA GLN A 477 5.20 9.80 26.16
C GLN A 477 4.14 9.83 27.25
N ARG A 478 4.03 10.93 28.00
CA ARG A 478 3.03 11.10 29.07
C ARG A 478 1.58 10.99 28.56
N LEU A 479 1.28 11.54 27.36
CA LEU A 479 -0.05 11.36 26.73
C LEU A 479 -0.31 9.89 26.34
N CYS A 480 0.69 9.17 25.85
CA CYS A 480 0.56 7.74 25.53
C CYS A 480 0.39 6.88 26.79
N ILE A 481 1.04 7.24 27.91
CA ILE A 481 0.82 6.61 29.21
C ILE A 481 -0.62 6.87 29.70
N ALA A 482 -1.09 8.11 29.67
CA ALA A 482 -2.47 8.46 30.05
C ALA A 482 -3.50 7.68 29.20
N ARG A 483 -3.28 7.57 27.89
CA ARG A 483 -4.10 6.74 26.98
C ARG A 483 -4.16 5.27 27.42
N ALA A 484 -3.02 4.71 27.82
CA ALA A 484 -2.95 3.32 28.26
C ALA A 484 -3.68 3.09 29.60
N LEU A 485 -3.61 4.06 30.51
CA LEU A 485 -4.29 4.02 31.82
C LEU A 485 -5.83 4.07 31.70
N LEU A 486 -6.36 4.79 30.71
CA LEU A 486 -7.82 4.86 30.48
C LEU A 486 -8.46 3.50 30.21
N LYS A 487 -7.72 2.51 29.72
CA LYS A 487 -8.20 1.13 29.59
C LYS A 487 -8.47 0.44 30.93
N LYS A 488 -7.99 1.01 32.05
CA LYS A 488 -8.04 0.38 33.38
C LYS A 488 -7.56 -1.08 33.34
N PRO A 489 -6.33 -1.33 32.78
CA PRO A 489 -5.87 -2.68 32.46
C PRO A 489 -5.48 -3.46 33.72
N LYS A 490 -5.52 -4.81 33.64
CA LYS A 490 -4.93 -5.69 34.66
C LYS A 490 -3.40 -5.79 34.53
N ILE A 491 -2.88 -5.58 33.32
CA ILE A 491 -1.43 -5.56 33.05
C ILE A 491 -1.10 -4.31 32.23
N LEU A 492 -0.16 -3.52 32.72
CA LEU A 492 0.38 -2.33 32.05
C LEU A 492 1.83 -2.56 31.66
N ILE A 493 2.15 -2.47 30.40
CA ILE A 493 3.49 -2.63 29.84
C ILE A 493 3.98 -1.26 29.35
N LEU A 494 5.15 -0.85 29.85
CA LEU A 494 5.83 0.38 29.47
C LEU A 494 7.16 0.00 28.78
N ASP A 495 7.19 0.06 27.44
CA ASP A 495 8.38 -0.26 26.68
C ASP A 495 9.19 1.01 26.40
N ASP A 496 10.22 1.26 27.22
CA ASP A 496 11.11 2.43 27.17
C ASP A 496 10.33 3.78 27.10
N SER A 497 9.15 3.80 27.77
CA SER A 497 8.16 4.86 27.61
C SER A 497 8.41 6.08 28.50
N THR A 498 9.47 6.09 29.30
CA THR A 498 9.86 7.21 30.15
C THR A 498 11.25 7.75 29.82
N SER A 499 11.90 7.24 28.77
CA SER A 499 13.27 7.62 28.38
C SER A 499 13.44 9.10 28.02
N ALA A 500 12.40 9.75 27.51
CA ALA A 500 12.39 11.19 27.19
C ALA A 500 11.71 12.03 28.29
N VAL A 501 11.35 11.42 29.42
CA VAL A 501 10.83 12.10 30.61
C VAL A 501 11.99 12.34 31.58
N ASP A 502 12.00 13.49 32.24
CA ASP A 502 13.01 13.79 33.26
C ASP A 502 12.85 12.86 34.49
N THR A 503 13.96 12.63 35.20
CA THR A 503 14.03 11.68 36.32
C THR A 503 13.05 11.99 37.45
N ALA A 504 12.79 13.29 37.72
CA ALA A 504 11.87 13.69 38.78
C ALA A 504 10.40 13.38 38.39
N THR A 505 10.03 13.63 37.13
CA THR A 505 8.69 13.31 36.61
C THR A 505 8.48 11.79 36.49
N ASP A 506 9.52 11.02 36.07
CA ASP A 506 9.46 9.55 36.04
C ASP A 506 9.21 8.97 37.43
N ALA A 507 9.92 9.47 38.45
CA ALA A 507 9.70 9.07 39.85
C ALA A 507 8.26 9.39 40.33
N LYS A 508 7.70 10.55 39.96
CA LYS A 508 6.30 10.90 40.29
C LYS A 508 5.30 9.92 39.62
N ILE A 509 5.50 9.59 38.34
CA ILE A 509 4.65 8.65 37.60
C ILE A 509 4.70 7.26 38.29
N ARG A 510 5.89 6.75 38.64
CA ARG A 510 6.04 5.47 39.31
C ARG A 510 5.39 5.45 40.70
N ARG A 511 5.49 6.57 41.46
CA ARG A 511 4.79 6.71 42.73
C ARG A 511 3.27 6.68 42.54
N ALA A 512 2.74 7.44 41.56
CA ALA A 512 1.32 7.43 41.26
C ALA A 512 0.81 6.02 40.87
N PHE A 513 1.59 5.25 40.12
CA PHE A 513 1.26 3.86 39.81
C PHE A 513 1.18 2.95 41.02
N ARG A 514 2.05 3.17 42.01
CA ARG A 514 2.08 2.38 43.24
C ARG A 514 0.89 2.69 44.13
N GLU A 515 0.53 3.97 44.23
CA GLU A 515 -0.54 4.45 45.11
C GLU A 515 -1.95 4.28 44.51
N GLU A 516 -2.12 4.56 43.21
CA GLU A 516 -3.44 4.68 42.58
C GLU A 516 -3.87 3.42 41.82
N ILE A 517 -2.93 2.59 41.36
CA ILE A 517 -3.21 1.35 40.62
C ILE A 517 -2.41 0.14 41.18
N PRO A 518 -2.51 -0.13 42.52
CA PRO A 518 -1.73 -1.19 43.14
C PRO A 518 -2.02 -2.58 42.56
N ASP A 519 -3.26 -2.87 42.21
CA ASP A 519 -3.71 -4.18 41.72
C ASP A 519 -3.31 -4.46 40.25
N THR A 520 -2.85 -3.46 39.53
CA THR A 520 -2.38 -3.61 38.15
C THR A 520 -0.96 -4.15 38.13
N THR A 521 -0.70 -5.22 37.42
CA THR A 521 0.69 -5.72 37.18
C THR A 521 1.39 -4.79 36.19
N LYS A 522 2.61 -4.34 36.54
CA LYS A 522 3.35 -3.37 35.73
C LYS A 522 4.67 -4.00 35.29
N LEU A 523 4.94 -3.94 33.96
CA LEU A 523 6.23 -4.31 33.39
C LEU A 523 6.85 -3.03 32.79
N ILE A 524 8.02 -2.66 33.35
CA ILE A 524 8.71 -1.42 32.98
C ILE A 524 10.07 -1.80 32.35
N ILE A 525 10.15 -1.66 31.03
CA ILE A 525 11.43 -1.73 30.34
C ILE A 525 12.09 -0.37 30.43
N ALA A 526 13.28 -0.34 30.99
CA ALA A 526 14.07 0.88 31.11
C ALA A 526 15.54 0.65 30.75
N GLN A 527 16.19 1.72 30.31
CA GLN A 527 17.65 1.76 30.11
C GLN A 527 18.38 2.23 31.34
N ARG A 528 17.69 2.98 32.21
CA ARG A 528 18.25 3.48 33.47
C ARG A 528 17.88 2.56 34.64
N VAL A 529 18.87 2.16 35.46
CA VAL A 529 18.60 1.36 36.65
C VAL A 529 17.73 2.14 37.64
N SER A 530 17.90 3.46 37.75
CA SER A 530 17.07 4.33 38.60
C SER A 530 15.57 4.27 38.30
N SER A 531 15.18 3.88 37.11
CA SER A 531 13.75 3.73 36.73
C SER A 531 13.15 2.39 37.16
N VAL A 532 13.97 1.39 37.54
CA VAL A 532 13.50 0.04 37.90
C VAL A 532 13.99 -0.44 39.27
N GLN A 533 14.91 0.27 39.93
CA GLN A 533 15.46 -0.14 41.21
C GLN A 533 14.40 -0.30 42.32
N ASP A 534 13.29 0.44 42.25
CA ASP A 534 12.18 0.36 43.21
C ASP A 534 11.12 -0.69 42.82
N ALA A 535 11.33 -1.47 41.74
CA ALA A 535 10.45 -2.55 41.36
C ALA A 535 10.51 -3.71 42.38
N ASP A 536 9.42 -4.48 42.48
CA ASP A 536 9.35 -5.63 43.38
C ASP A 536 10.40 -6.69 42.99
N ARG A 537 10.55 -6.92 41.66
CA ARG A 537 11.62 -7.75 41.10
C ARG A 537 12.08 -7.18 39.75
N ILE A 538 13.29 -7.53 39.37
CA ILE A 538 13.91 -7.07 38.13
C ILE A 538 14.34 -8.28 37.30
N ILE A 539 14.06 -8.26 36.00
CA ILE A 539 14.54 -9.23 35.04
C ILE A 539 15.74 -8.63 34.31
N VAL A 540 16.86 -9.35 34.35
CA VAL A 540 18.05 -9.01 33.58
C VAL A 540 18.05 -9.89 32.32
N MET A 541 17.95 -9.24 31.15
CA MET A 541 17.91 -9.92 29.84
C MET A 541 19.27 -9.83 29.16
N ASP A 542 19.78 -10.97 28.69
CA ASP A 542 20.97 -11.02 27.86
C ASP A 542 20.84 -12.09 26.78
N GLU A 543 21.24 -11.76 25.54
CA GLU A 543 21.20 -12.63 24.35
C GLU A 543 19.90 -13.45 24.16
N GLY A 544 18.77 -12.87 24.54
CA GLY A 544 17.44 -13.50 24.42
C GLY A 544 17.12 -14.50 25.52
N LYS A 545 17.85 -14.48 26.66
CA LYS A 545 17.62 -15.29 27.85
C LYS A 545 17.44 -14.41 29.09
N ILE A 546 16.82 -14.96 30.13
CA ILE A 546 16.81 -14.37 31.45
C ILE A 546 18.13 -14.75 32.10
N HIS A 547 19.00 -13.75 32.35
CA HIS A 547 20.28 -13.94 33.04
C HIS A 547 20.11 -13.89 34.55
N GLY A 548 19.32 -12.93 35.04
CA GLY A 548 19.01 -12.76 36.45
C GLY A 548 17.54 -12.39 36.68
N PHE A 549 16.99 -12.78 37.83
CA PHE A 549 15.65 -12.43 38.28
C PHE A 549 15.56 -12.35 39.78
N GLY A 550 15.37 -11.17 40.33
CA GLY A 550 15.35 -10.94 41.78
C GLY A 550 15.12 -9.48 42.14
N THR A 551 15.23 -9.12 43.40
CA THR A 551 15.19 -7.74 43.88
C THR A 551 16.48 -6.99 43.50
N HIS A 552 16.44 -5.65 43.60
CA HIS A 552 17.63 -4.81 43.37
C HIS A 552 18.84 -5.27 44.16
N ASP A 553 18.66 -5.48 45.46
CA ASP A 553 19.76 -5.86 46.37
C ASP A 553 20.30 -7.28 46.09
N GLU A 554 19.41 -8.22 45.76
CA GLU A 554 19.80 -9.58 45.37
C GLU A 554 20.64 -9.58 44.10
N LEU A 555 20.22 -8.81 43.08
CA LEU A 555 20.91 -8.76 41.79
C LEU A 555 22.24 -8.02 41.86
N LEU A 556 22.40 -7.03 42.73
CA LEU A 556 23.70 -6.39 42.95
C LEU A 556 24.74 -7.38 43.44
N VAL A 557 24.34 -8.43 44.19
CA VAL A 557 25.24 -9.45 44.70
C VAL A 557 25.40 -10.61 43.72
N SER A 558 24.30 -11.07 43.11
CA SER A 558 24.24 -12.32 42.36
C SER A 558 24.45 -12.19 40.86
N ASP A 559 24.19 -11.01 40.26
CA ASP A 559 24.19 -10.81 38.81
C ASP A 559 25.29 -9.82 38.39
N GLU A 560 26.28 -10.30 37.66
CA GLU A 560 27.41 -9.50 37.21
C GLU A 560 27.01 -8.42 36.21
N ILE A 561 26.10 -8.73 35.26
CA ILE A 561 25.62 -7.79 34.25
C ILE A 561 24.86 -6.64 34.92
N TYR A 562 23.98 -6.95 35.85
CA TYR A 562 23.21 -5.94 36.58
C TYR A 562 24.12 -5.02 37.38
N ARG A 563 25.07 -5.57 38.09
CA ARG A 563 26.03 -4.80 38.89
C ARG A 563 26.90 -3.89 38.03
N GLU A 564 27.41 -4.39 36.90
CA GLU A 564 28.22 -3.59 35.97
C GLU A 564 27.40 -2.40 35.40
N VAL A 565 26.15 -2.64 34.99
CA VAL A 565 25.25 -1.57 34.50
C VAL A 565 24.98 -0.54 35.60
N TYR A 566 24.72 -0.99 36.84
CA TYR A 566 24.47 -0.10 37.97
C TYR A 566 25.69 0.75 38.30
N GLU A 567 26.86 0.14 38.41
CA GLU A 567 28.14 0.83 38.72
C GLU A 567 28.49 1.83 37.62
N SER A 568 28.31 1.47 36.34
CA SER A 568 28.58 2.38 35.23
C SER A 568 27.69 3.61 35.25
N GLN A 569 26.43 3.48 35.68
CA GLN A 569 25.48 4.58 35.76
C GLN A 569 25.65 5.43 37.04
N THR A 570 26.14 4.84 38.13
CA THR A 570 26.35 5.55 39.38
C THR A 570 27.75 6.17 39.52
N GLN A 571 28.80 5.53 38.95
CA GLN A 571 30.17 6.03 39.02
C GLN A 571 30.56 6.92 37.83
N GLY A 572 29.82 6.89 36.74
CA GLY A 572 30.06 7.64 35.49
C GLY A 572 29.69 9.12 35.52
N GLY A 573 29.71 9.79 36.68
CA GLY A 573 29.52 11.23 36.81
C GLY A 573 28.06 11.65 36.72
N GLY A 574 27.62 12.31 37.75
CA GLY A 574 26.29 12.76 38.08
C GLY A 574 25.40 13.14 36.94
N ASP A 575 24.18 12.79 37.08
CA ASP A 575 23.04 13.31 36.32
C ASP A 575 23.17 14.86 36.22
N PHE A 576 23.37 15.39 35.03
CA PHE A 576 23.48 16.83 34.80
C PHE A 576 22.26 17.61 35.26
N ASP A 577 21.20 16.91 35.67
CA ASP A 577 19.92 17.48 36.13
C ASP A 577 19.89 17.84 37.62
N GLU A 578 20.86 17.44 38.45
CA GLU A 578 20.89 17.80 39.89
C GLU A 578 21.44 19.20 40.19
N ASN A 579 22.07 19.90 39.22
CA ASN A 579 22.67 21.22 39.44
C ASN A 579 21.86 22.42 38.87
N GLY A 580 20.57 22.23 38.58
CA GLY A 580 19.67 23.27 38.08
C GLY A 580 18.88 24.05 39.13
N GLY A 581 19.17 23.93 40.41
CA GLY A 581 18.39 24.52 41.48
C GLY A 581 19.15 25.37 42.50
N GLU A 582 20.01 26.31 42.06
CA GLU A 582 20.45 27.46 42.88
C GLU A 582 21.30 28.40 41.99
N ALA A 583 20.64 29.31 41.27
CA ALA A 583 21.18 30.65 40.92
C ALA A 583 20.03 31.53 40.38
#